data_0dfab067ced28b70ecf156e93c8f6855
#
_entry.id   0dfab067ced28b70ecf156e93c8f6855
#
_cell.length_a   1.000
_cell.length_b   1.000
_cell.length_c   1.000
_cell.angle_alpha   90.00
_cell.angle_beta   90.00
_cell.angle_gamma   90.00
#
_symmetry.space_group_name_H-M   'P 1'
#
loop_
_entity.id
_entity.type
_entity.pdbx_description
1 polymer ?
#
loop_
_entity_poly.entity_id
_entity_poly.type
_entity_poly.pdbx_seq_one_letter_code
_entity_poly.pdbx_strand_id
1 'polypeptide(L)'
;MIDLETGKGICVVDLDTVMPGLAMNDFGDAIRFGASTALEDEKDLSKVSCDMELYEIYVKGFLESCGDKLNAREIEMLPMGAKVMTYECGIRFLTDYLEVDHYFKIDRGDHNLDRCRTQFKLVADMEQKWEQMQAIVKKYQK
;
A
#
# COMPACT_ATOMS: atom_id res chain seq x y z
N MET A 1 1.99 10.49 -14.90
CA MET A 1 2.88 11.67 -14.86
C MET A 1 2.07 12.90 -14.48
N ILE A 2 2.65 13.76 -13.68
CA ILE A 2 2.02 15.01 -13.22
C ILE A 2 2.90 16.18 -13.68
N ASP A 3 2.28 17.22 -14.21
CA ASP A 3 2.93 18.48 -14.51
C ASP A 3 3.29 19.18 -13.19
N LEU A 4 4.56 19.44 -12.97
CA LEU A 4 5.05 19.98 -11.70
C LEU A 4 4.72 21.46 -11.48
N GLU A 5 4.40 22.21 -12.56
CA GLU A 5 4.03 23.62 -12.47
C GLU A 5 2.53 23.79 -12.20
N THR A 6 1.70 22.97 -12.83
CA THR A 6 0.24 23.09 -12.75
C THR A 6 -0.42 22.09 -11.81
N GLY A 7 0.27 21.04 -11.37
CA GLY A 7 -0.26 19.94 -10.59
C GLY A 7 -1.24 19.04 -11.35
N LYS A 8 -1.39 19.20 -12.67
CA LYS A 8 -2.34 18.45 -13.48
C LYS A 8 -1.77 17.11 -13.94
N GLY A 9 -2.61 16.11 -14.01
CA GLY A 9 -2.28 14.83 -14.65
C GLY A 9 -2.06 15.04 -16.14
N ILE A 10 -0.93 14.53 -16.67
CA ILE A 10 -0.56 14.63 -18.11
C ILE A 10 -0.94 13.33 -18.81
N CYS A 11 -0.48 12.20 -18.27
CA CYS A 11 -0.72 10.88 -18.84
C CYS A 11 -0.50 9.78 -17.79
N VAL A 12 -1.05 8.61 -18.09
CA VAL A 12 -0.74 7.35 -17.39
C VAL A 12 0.40 6.67 -18.16
N VAL A 13 1.36 6.12 -17.44
CA VAL A 13 2.53 5.40 -17.97
C VAL A 13 2.71 4.10 -17.20
N ASP A 14 3.61 3.23 -17.67
CA ASP A 14 3.97 1.98 -17.02
C ASP A 14 2.79 0.99 -16.99
N LEU A 15 2.27 0.70 -18.19
CA LEU A 15 1.09 -0.16 -18.38
C LEU A 15 1.44 -1.60 -18.75
N ASP A 16 2.70 -1.99 -18.70
CA ASP A 16 3.19 -3.31 -19.10
C ASP A 16 2.75 -4.42 -18.13
N THR A 17 2.35 -4.09 -16.91
CA THR A 17 1.78 -5.03 -15.92
C THR A 17 0.25 -5.00 -15.84
N VAL A 18 -0.43 -4.27 -16.73
CA VAL A 18 -1.90 -4.30 -16.80
C VAL A 18 -2.37 -5.65 -17.29
N MET A 19 -2.94 -6.44 -16.40
CA MET A 19 -3.38 -7.81 -16.67
C MET A 19 -4.57 -8.19 -15.76
N PRO A 20 -5.33 -9.26 -16.10
CA PRO A 20 -6.31 -9.79 -15.16
C PRO A 20 -5.67 -10.17 -13.81
N GLY A 21 -6.27 -9.73 -12.74
CA GLY A 21 -5.76 -9.95 -11.38
C GLY A 21 -6.82 -9.68 -10.31
N LEU A 22 -6.39 -9.66 -9.05
CA LEU A 22 -7.26 -9.35 -7.93
C LEU A 22 -7.26 -7.84 -7.67
N ALA A 23 -8.43 -7.22 -7.72
CA ALA A 23 -8.58 -5.77 -7.48
C ALA A 23 -8.01 -5.32 -6.11
N MET A 24 -8.00 -6.21 -5.13
CA MET A 24 -7.41 -5.95 -3.81
C MET A 24 -5.90 -5.70 -3.86
N ASN A 25 -5.19 -6.19 -4.89
CA ASN A 25 -3.74 -5.98 -5.01
C ASN A 25 -3.44 -4.53 -5.40
N ASP A 26 -4.15 -3.99 -6.39
CA ASP A 26 -3.99 -2.59 -6.81
C ASP A 26 -4.35 -1.62 -5.69
N PHE A 27 -5.49 -1.89 -5.02
CA PHE A 27 -5.89 -1.16 -3.83
C PHE A 27 -4.83 -1.24 -2.74
N GLY A 28 -4.33 -2.45 -2.48
CA GLY A 28 -3.39 -2.73 -1.40
C GLY A 28 -2.05 -2.04 -1.58
N ASP A 29 -1.50 -2.05 -2.80
CA ASP A 29 -0.22 -1.40 -3.08
C ASP A 29 -0.33 0.12 -2.95
N ALA A 30 -1.44 0.71 -3.40
CA ALA A 30 -1.69 2.13 -3.20
C ALA A 30 -1.79 2.53 -1.72
N ILE A 31 -2.45 1.71 -0.87
CA ILE A 31 -2.53 1.94 0.57
C ILE A 31 -1.18 1.80 1.25
N ARG A 32 -0.39 0.78 0.90
CA ARG A 32 0.93 0.53 1.44
C ARG A 32 1.81 1.78 1.44
N PHE A 33 1.78 2.52 0.35
CA PHE A 33 2.56 3.75 0.20
C PHE A 33 1.77 4.99 0.59
N GLY A 34 0.53 5.14 0.11
CA GLY A 34 -0.26 6.36 0.22
C GLY A 34 -0.84 6.62 1.61
N ALA A 35 -1.02 5.59 2.44
CA ALA A 35 -1.52 5.73 3.80
C ALA A 35 -0.44 5.49 4.89
N SER A 36 0.84 5.35 4.52
CA SER A 36 1.92 5.31 5.50
C SER A 36 2.26 6.72 6.00
N THR A 37 2.39 6.86 7.33
CA THR A 37 2.79 8.14 7.96
C THR A 37 4.28 8.44 7.85
N ALA A 38 5.09 7.49 7.41
CA ALA A 38 6.55 7.59 7.37
C ALA A 38 7.09 7.18 5.99
N LEU A 39 8.35 7.55 5.73
CA LEU A 39 9.09 7.09 4.57
C LEU A 39 9.29 5.57 4.61
N GLU A 40 9.47 4.96 3.44
CA GLU A 40 9.62 3.52 3.31
C GLU A 40 10.85 2.97 4.06
N ASP A 41 11.88 3.79 4.26
CA ASP A 41 13.13 3.45 4.93
C ASP A 41 13.31 4.15 6.30
N GLU A 42 12.21 4.58 6.95
CA GLU A 42 12.24 5.21 8.26
C GLU A 42 12.84 4.27 9.31
N LYS A 43 13.87 4.74 10.02
CA LYS A 43 14.55 3.97 11.06
C LYS A 43 13.81 3.99 12.40
N ASP A 44 13.13 5.09 12.67
CA ASP A 44 12.33 5.24 13.88
C ASP A 44 10.92 4.64 13.66
N LEU A 45 10.79 3.37 13.99
CA LEU A 45 9.54 2.64 13.80
C LEU A 45 8.36 3.19 14.61
N SER A 46 8.59 4.05 15.59
CA SER A 46 7.51 4.70 16.32
C SER A 46 6.71 5.69 15.46
N LYS A 47 7.30 6.17 14.36
CA LYS A 47 6.66 7.07 13.40
C LYS A 47 5.84 6.34 12.34
N VAL A 48 6.01 5.02 12.23
CA VAL A 48 5.38 4.21 11.18
C VAL A 48 4.00 3.75 11.63
N SER A 49 2.98 4.23 10.94
CA SER A 49 1.58 3.92 11.20
C SER A 49 0.78 4.00 9.90
N CYS A 50 -0.32 3.29 9.83
CA CYS A 50 -1.34 3.49 8.79
C CYS A 50 -2.23 4.67 9.17
N ASP A 51 -2.22 5.73 8.37
CA ASP A 51 -3.09 6.88 8.53
C ASP A 51 -4.51 6.51 8.12
N MET A 52 -5.42 6.49 9.11
CA MET A 52 -6.80 6.06 8.88
C MET A 52 -7.64 7.10 8.16
N GLU A 53 -7.26 8.38 8.20
CA GLU A 53 -7.93 9.43 7.43
C GLU A 53 -7.60 9.29 5.93
N LEU A 54 -6.31 9.13 5.60
CA LEU A 54 -5.88 8.87 4.22
C LEU A 54 -6.43 7.54 3.70
N TYR A 55 -6.43 6.50 4.54
CA TYR A 55 -7.06 5.22 4.20
C TYR A 55 -8.55 5.40 3.84
N GLU A 56 -9.32 6.12 4.66
CA GLU A 56 -10.75 6.35 4.43
C GLU A 56 -10.99 7.16 3.15
N ILE A 57 -10.22 8.22 2.92
CA ILE A 57 -10.31 9.03 1.69
C ILE A 57 -10.06 8.15 0.45
N TYR A 58 -9.06 7.28 0.52
CA TYR A 58 -8.74 6.39 -0.60
C TYR A 58 -9.82 5.34 -0.82
N VAL A 59 -10.30 4.68 0.22
CA VAL A 59 -11.44 3.73 0.14
C VAL A 59 -12.64 4.37 -0.53
N LYS A 60 -13.02 5.58 -0.09
CA LYS A 60 -14.12 6.32 -0.68
C LYS A 60 -13.92 6.55 -2.17
N GLY A 61 -12.79 7.14 -2.57
CA GLY A 61 -12.48 7.44 -3.97
C GLY A 61 -12.41 6.19 -4.84
N PHE A 62 -11.81 5.12 -4.34
CA PHE A 62 -11.70 3.84 -5.04
C PHE A 62 -13.09 3.23 -5.29
N LEU A 63 -13.93 3.13 -4.27
CA LEU A 63 -15.27 2.55 -4.40
C LEU A 63 -16.23 3.46 -5.20
N GLU A 64 -16.09 4.78 -5.14
CA GLU A 64 -16.83 5.69 -6.01
C GLU A 64 -16.45 5.52 -7.49
N SER A 65 -15.20 5.21 -7.78
CA SER A 65 -14.67 5.11 -9.15
C SER A 65 -14.89 3.75 -9.80
N CYS A 66 -14.74 2.66 -9.06
CA CYS A 66 -14.78 1.30 -9.61
C CYS A 66 -15.61 0.30 -8.79
N GLY A 67 -16.22 0.71 -7.70
CA GLY A 67 -16.97 -0.20 -6.83
C GLY A 67 -18.16 -0.91 -7.53
N ASP A 68 -18.72 -0.32 -8.57
CA ASP A 68 -19.77 -0.95 -9.41
C ASP A 68 -19.24 -2.11 -10.31
N LYS A 69 -17.93 -2.25 -10.45
CA LYS A 69 -17.28 -3.33 -11.19
C LYS A 69 -16.81 -4.48 -10.28
N LEU A 70 -16.87 -4.28 -8.97
CA LEU A 70 -16.43 -5.25 -7.98
C LEU A 70 -17.62 -6.01 -7.40
N ASN A 71 -17.43 -7.31 -7.14
CA ASN A 71 -18.42 -8.06 -6.37
C ASN A 71 -18.23 -7.83 -4.85
N ALA A 72 -19.22 -8.23 -4.06
CA ALA A 72 -19.22 -8.01 -2.62
C ALA A 72 -18.00 -8.61 -1.91
N ARG A 73 -17.51 -9.76 -2.38
CA ARG A 73 -16.33 -10.42 -1.81
C ARG A 73 -15.04 -9.68 -2.13
N GLU A 74 -14.91 -9.14 -3.33
CA GLU A 74 -13.75 -8.31 -3.71
C GLU A 74 -13.69 -7.06 -2.84
N ILE A 75 -14.84 -6.39 -2.61
CA ILE A 75 -14.91 -5.22 -1.74
C ILE A 75 -14.53 -5.59 -0.29
N GLU A 76 -15.08 -6.68 0.23
CA GLU A 76 -14.77 -7.19 1.58
C GLU A 76 -13.27 -7.45 1.77
N MET A 77 -12.58 -7.86 0.69
CA MET A 77 -11.15 -8.23 0.73
C MET A 77 -10.20 -7.04 0.56
N LEU A 78 -10.67 -5.84 0.29
CA LEU A 78 -9.79 -4.66 0.12
C LEU A 78 -8.85 -4.42 1.32
N PRO A 79 -9.30 -4.48 2.60
CA PRO A 79 -8.39 -4.35 3.73
C PRO A 79 -7.32 -5.44 3.77
N MET A 80 -7.69 -6.66 3.36
CA MET A 80 -6.72 -7.76 3.26
C MET A 80 -5.68 -7.49 2.18
N GLY A 81 -6.06 -6.87 1.06
CA GLY A 81 -5.13 -6.44 0.02
C GLY A 81 -4.07 -5.50 0.57
N ALA A 82 -4.46 -4.48 1.34
CA ALA A 82 -3.50 -3.57 1.98
C ALA A 82 -2.47 -4.31 2.84
N LYS A 83 -2.95 -5.24 3.67
CA LYS A 83 -2.09 -6.06 4.54
C LYS A 83 -1.17 -6.98 3.73
N VAL A 84 -1.70 -7.70 2.74
CA VAL A 84 -0.95 -8.68 1.95
C VAL A 84 0.11 -8.00 1.10
N MET A 85 -0.21 -6.90 0.41
CA MET A 85 0.77 -6.18 -0.42
C MET A 85 1.89 -5.56 0.41
N THR A 86 1.56 -5.03 1.59
CA THR A 86 2.57 -4.51 2.53
C THR A 86 3.47 -5.63 3.03
N TYR A 87 2.90 -6.78 3.40
CA TYR A 87 3.66 -7.93 3.89
C TYR A 87 4.56 -8.53 2.81
N GLU A 88 4.02 -8.69 1.60
CA GLU A 88 4.77 -9.18 0.43
C GLU A 88 5.99 -8.28 0.13
N CYS A 89 5.77 -6.96 0.09
CA CYS A 89 6.85 -6.01 -0.13
C CYS A 89 7.93 -6.11 0.96
N GLY A 90 7.54 -6.25 2.23
CA GLY A 90 8.46 -6.47 3.33
C GLY A 90 9.29 -7.74 3.18
N ILE A 91 8.68 -8.85 2.74
CA ILE A 91 9.39 -10.10 2.45
C ILE A 91 10.39 -9.90 1.31
N ARG A 92 10.02 -9.22 0.24
CA ARG A 92 10.92 -8.95 -0.90
C ARG A 92 12.15 -8.15 -0.48
N PHE A 93 11.98 -7.10 0.34
CA PHE A 93 13.11 -6.35 0.88
C PHE A 93 14.01 -7.21 1.77
N LEU A 94 13.42 -8.08 2.60
CA LEU A 94 14.19 -8.99 3.44
C LEU A 94 14.96 -10.03 2.60
N THR A 95 14.32 -10.59 1.58
CA THR A 95 14.95 -11.55 0.67
C THR A 95 16.15 -10.93 -0.02
N ASP A 96 15.97 -9.74 -0.61
CA ASP A 96 17.04 -9.04 -1.30
C ASP A 96 18.21 -8.69 -0.36
N TYR A 97 17.90 -8.24 0.86
CA TYR A 97 18.93 -8.00 1.88
C TYR A 97 19.74 -9.27 2.21
N LEU A 98 19.09 -10.42 2.35
CA LEU A 98 19.75 -11.70 2.63
C LEU A 98 20.56 -12.23 1.43
N GLU A 99 20.15 -11.86 0.22
CA GLU A 99 20.82 -12.16 -1.04
C GLU A 99 21.88 -11.12 -1.44
N VAL A 100 22.26 -10.24 -0.50
CA VAL A 100 23.32 -9.21 -0.69
C VAL A 100 22.91 -8.07 -1.65
N ASP A 101 21.64 -7.66 -1.58
CA ASP A 101 21.10 -6.46 -2.24
C ASP A 101 21.32 -6.41 -3.77
N HIS A 102 20.82 -7.41 -4.49
CA HIS A 102 20.98 -7.50 -5.95
C HIS A 102 19.83 -6.90 -6.76
N TYR A 103 18.62 -6.81 -6.19
CA TYR A 103 17.42 -6.45 -6.93
C TYR A 103 17.04 -4.97 -6.75
N PHE A 104 16.89 -4.52 -5.52
CA PHE A 104 16.50 -3.14 -5.24
C PHE A 104 17.72 -2.23 -5.18
N LYS A 105 17.59 -1.03 -5.76
CA LYS A 105 18.61 0.00 -5.59
C LYS A 105 18.73 0.37 -4.11
N ILE A 106 19.94 0.31 -3.58
CA ILE A 106 20.27 0.74 -2.23
C ILE A 106 21.19 1.98 -2.26
N ASP A 107 21.06 2.85 -1.28
CA ASP A 107 21.90 4.04 -1.11
C ASP A 107 22.85 3.92 0.08
N ARG A 108 22.68 2.87 0.90
CA ARG A 108 23.50 2.58 2.10
C ARG A 108 23.40 1.11 2.49
N GLY A 109 24.29 0.66 3.33
CA GLY A 109 24.15 -0.64 3.99
C GLY A 109 22.88 -0.70 4.83
N ASP A 110 22.29 -1.86 4.99
CA ASP A 110 21.02 -2.12 5.71
C ASP A 110 19.80 -1.38 5.16
N HIS A 111 19.88 -0.77 3.96
CA HIS A 111 18.75 0.01 3.41
C HIS A 111 17.50 -0.86 3.23
N ASN A 112 17.63 -2.05 2.62
CA ASN A 112 16.52 -2.97 2.47
C ASN A 112 16.07 -3.60 3.79
N LEU A 113 16.95 -3.72 4.78
CA LEU A 113 16.55 -4.16 6.11
C LEU A 113 15.70 -3.10 6.83
N ASP A 114 16.04 -1.81 6.70
CA ASP A 114 15.22 -0.71 7.23
C ASP A 114 13.84 -0.70 6.55
N ARG A 115 13.80 -0.83 5.22
CA ARG A 115 12.54 -0.95 4.45
C ARG A 115 11.70 -2.13 4.90
N CYS A 116 12.29 -3.30 5.08
CA CYS A 116 11.60 -4.49 5.58
C CYS A 116 10.97 -4.24 6.96
N ARG A 117 11.71 -3.64 7.89
CA ARG A 117 11.22 -3.32 9.24
C ARG A 117 10.05 -2.35 9.19
N THR A 118 10.10 -1.33 8.33
CA THR A 118 9.02 -0.37 8.12
C THR A 118 7.76 -1.06 7.62
N GLN A 119 7.86 -1.93 6.60
CA GLN A 119 6.71 -2.67 6.08
C GLN A 119 6.09 -3.59 7.14
N PHE A 120 6.89 -4.33 7.88
CA PHE A 120 6.37 -5.21 8.93
C PHE A 120 5.75 -4.44 10.11
N LYS A 121 6.30 -3.27 10.44
CA LYS A 121 5.69 -2.38 11.43
C LYS A 121 4.34 -1.86 10.95
N LEU A 122 4.23 -1.51 9.67
CA LEU A 122 2.98 -1.05 9.06
C LEU A 122 1.91 -2.17 9.05
N VAL A 123 2.30 -3.42 8.74
CA VAL A 123 1.41 -4.59 8.86
C VAL A 123 0.91 -4.75 10.29
N ALA A 124 1.80 -4.70 11.28
CA ALA A 124 1.40 -4.83 12.69
C ALA A 124 0.44 -3.70 13.14
N ASP A 125 0.61 -2.49 12.63
CA ASP A 125 -0.30 -1.36 12.89
C ASP A 125 -1.67 -1.56 12.22
N MET A 126 -1.70 -2.05 10.97
CA MET A 126 -2.94 -2.43 10.28
C MET A 126 -3.70 -3.54 11.04
N GLU A 127 -2.99 -4.51 11.62
CA GLU A 127 -3.60 -5.56 12.43
C GLU A 127 -4.27 -5.00 13.69
N GLN A 128 -3.66 -4.02 14.33
CA GLN A 128 -4.27 -3.33 15.48
C GLN A 128 -5.50 -2.50 15.08
N LYS A 129 -5.53 -1.96 13.87
CA LYS A 129 -6.62 -1.14 13.31
C LYS A 129 -7.61 -1.93 12.45
N TRP A 130 -7.52 -3.27 12.47
CA TRP A 130 -8.23 -4.14 11.53
C TRP A 130 -9.73 -3.91 11.48
N GLU A 131 -10.38 -3.86 12.63
CA GLU A 131 -11.83 -3.64 12.72
C GLU A 131 -12.24 -2.26 12.15
N GLN A 132 -11.41 -1.24 12.40
CA GLN A 132 -11.63 0.09 11.85
C GLN A 132 -11.48 0.10 10.32
N MET A 133 -10.48 -0.56 9.77
CA MET A 133 -10.28 -0.69 8.32
C MET A 133 -11.48 -1.37 7.65
N GLN A 134 -11.97 -2.47 8.23
CA GLN A 134 -13.17 -3.17 7.75
C GLN A 134 -14.42 -2.29 7.83
N ALA A 135 -14.62 -1.58 8.94
CA ALA A 135 -15.77 -0.70 9.12
C ALA A 135 -15.79 0.44 8.09
N ILE A 136 -14.64 1.01 7.75
CA ILE A 136 -14.49 2.04 6.71
C ILE A 136 -14.93 1.48 5.34
N VAL A 137 -14.44 0.31 4.93
CA VAL A 137 -14.83 -0.30 3.66
C VAL A 137 -16.35 -0.55 3.62
N LYS A 138 -16.90 -1.11 4.69
CA LYS A 138 -18.35 -1.37 4.81
C LYS A 138 -19.19 -0.09 4.74
N LYS A 139 -18.68 1.03 5.25
CA LYS A 139 -19.37 2.34 5.20
C LYS A 139 -19.59 2.83 3.77
N TYR A 140 -18.67 2.52 2.85
CA TYR A 140 -18.74 2.98 1.46
C TYR A 140 -19.16 1.89 0.46
N GLN A 141 -19.37 0.67 0.93
CA GLN A 141 -19.96 -0.40 0.12
C GLN A 141 -21.40 -0.06 -0.21
N LYS A 142 -21.76 -0.05 -1.51
CA LYS A 142 -23.13 0.17 -2.01
C LYS A 142 -23.90 -1.13 -2.13
#